data_174704691ca1312ee830c870019f45ec
#
_entry.id   174704691ca1312ee830c870019f45ec
#
_cell.length_a   1.000
_cell.length_b   1.000
_cell.length_c   1.000
_cell.angle_alpha   90.00
_cell.angle_beta   90.00
_cell.angle_gamma   90.00
#
_symmetry.space_group_name_H-M   'P 1'
#
loop_
_entity.id
_entity.type
_entity.pdbx_description
1 polymer ?
#
loop_
_entity_poly.entity_id
_entity_poly.type
_entity_poly.pdbx_seq_one_letter_code
_entity_poly.pdbx_strand_id
1 'polypeptide(L)'
;VSERSEVKRDGAKAQKNSGRGNYQKGDAQWHDFVVDYKEYEKSISISQSIWSKICTDTFKVSRDKYPVLKIILGKDNSKTRLAVIEWTLFEQMVEKWEE
;
A
#
# COMPACT_ATOMS: atom_id res chain seq x y z
N VAL A 1 -1.11 -15.74 8.22
CA VAL A 1 -0.26 -14.64 7.87
C VAL A 1 -1.06 -13.44 7.49
N SER A 2 -0.57 -12.30 7.76
CA SER A 2 -1.35 -11.09 7.67
C SER A 2 -0.57 -9.98 6.99
N GLU A 3 -1.30 -8.97 6.57
CA GLU A 3 -0.70 -7.75 6.06
C GLU A 3 0.26 -7.15 7.08
N ARG A 4 0.03 -7.40 8.36
CA ARG A 4 0.90 -6.89 9.41
C ARG A 4 2.34 -7.39 9.29
N SER A 5 2.52 -8.65 8.90
CA SER A 5 3.88 -9.17 8.73
C SER A 5 4.57 -8.56 7.53
N GLU A 6 3.81 -8.19 6.49
CA GLU A 6 4.38 -7.48 5.35
C GLU A 6 4.78 -6.05 5.72
N VAL A 7 3.97 -5.39 6.53
CA VAL A 7 4.32 -4.06 7.04
C VAL A 7 5.65 -4.11 7.78
N LYS A 8 5.79 -5.11 8.64
CA LYS A 8 7.01 -5.29 9.41
C LYS A 8 8.21 -5.59 8.52
N ARG A 9 7.99 -6.45 7.53
CA ARG A 9 9.04 -6.81 6.57
C ARG A 9 9.58 -5.59 5.85
N ASP A 10 8.70 -4.65 5.49
CA ASP A 10 9.09 -3.46 4.75
C ASP A 10 9.67 -2.37 5.64
N GLY A 11 9.59 -2.54 6.94
CA GLY A 11 10.01 -1.48 7.86
C GLY A 11 9.08 -0.28 7.83
N ALA A 12 7.83 -0.49 7.41
CA ALA A 12 6.85 0.58 7.32
C ALA A 12 6.25 0.85 8.70
N LYS A 13 5.76 2.07 8.89
CA LYS A 13 5.15 2.47 10.14
C LYS A 13 3.64 2.28 10.04
N ALA A 14 3.12 1.32 10.80
CA ALA A 14 1.71 1.02 10.79
C ALA A 14 0.88 2.20 11.30
N GLN A 15 -0.28 2.39 10.67
CA GLN A 15 -1.19 3.47 11.00
C GLN A 15 -2.21 2.98 12.02
N LYS A 16 -2.41 3.75 13.07
CA LYS A 16 -3.40 3.42 14.09
C LYS A 16 -4.67 4.19 13.86
N ASN A 17 -5.79 3.56 14.22
CA ASN A 17 -7.07 4.23 14.30
C ASN A 17 -7.00 5.29 15.41
N SER A 18 -7.36 6.51 15.08
CA SER A 18 -7.35 7.56 16.09
C SER A 18 -8.43 7.28 17.13
N GLY A 19 -8.06 7.45 18.38
CA GLY A 19 -8.99 7.34 19.50
C GLY A 19 -9.32 5.93 19.96
N ARG A 20 -8.91 4.90 19.24
CA ARG A 20 -9.26 3.52 19.62
C ARG A 20 -8.07 2.60 19.80
N GLY A 21 -6.90 3.04 19.43
CA GLY A 21 -5.72 2.21 19.52
C GLY A 21 -5.67 1.06 18.55
N ASN A 22 -6.66 0.94 17.69
CA ASN A 22 -6.69 -0.11 16.69
C ASN A 22 -5.92 0.34 15.45
N TYR A 23 -5.25 -0.62 14.84
CA TYR A 23 -4.61 -0.35 13.56
C TYR A 23 -5.66 -0.23 12.48
N GLN A 24 -5.47 0.72 11.60
CA GLN A 24 -6.18 0.73 10.36
C GLN A 24 -5.60 -0.42 9.54
N LYS A 25 -6.48 -1.38 9.25
CA LYS A 25 -6.04 -2.64 8.67
C LYS A 25 -5.33 -2.40 7.34
N GLY A 26 -4.11 -2.88 7.25
CA GLY A 26 -3.35 -2.88 6.02
C GLY A 26 -2.63 -1.59 5.67
N ASP A 27 -2.83 -0.52 6.46
CA ASP A 27 -2.24 0.77 6.11
C ASP A 27 -0.95 1.04 6.86
N ALA A 28 0.03 1.61 6.16
CA ALA A 28 1.29 1.99 6.80
C ALA A 28 1.97 3.08 5.99
N GLN A 29 2.80 3.86 6.68
CA GLN A 29 3.64 4.84 6.00
C GLN A 29 5.01 4.22 5.71
N TRP A 30 5.46 4.39 4.48
CA TRP A 30 6.74 3.85 4.03
C TRP A 30 7.37 4.85 3.06
N HIS A 31 8.44 5.50 3.50
CA HIS A 31 9.10 6.56 2.71
C HIS A 31 8.07 7.63 2.33
N ASP A 32 7.96 7.95 1.05
CA ASP A 32 7.04 8.97 0.56
C ASP A 32 5.66 8.41 0.24
N PHE A 33 5.34 7.24 0.76
CA PHE A 33 4.11 6.54 0.41
C PHE A 33 3.27 6.22 1.63
N VAL A 34 1.96 6.19 1.43
CA VAL A 34 1.04 5.50 2.33
C VAL A 34 0.62 4.24 1.60
N VAL A 35 0.93 3.10 2.18
CA VAL A 35 0.78 1.81 1.52
C VAL A 35 -0.41 1.08 2.12
N ASP A 36 -1.33 0.65 1.26
CA ASP A 36 -2.42 -0.24 1.64
C ASP A 36 -1.96 -1.65 1.27
N TYR A 37 -1.93 -2.53 2.26
CA TYR A 37 -1.46 -3.91 2.08
C TYR A 37 -2.65 -4.84 1.91
N LYS A 38 -2.63 -5.63 0.84
CA LYS A 38 -3.67 -6.63 0.61
C LYS A 38 -3.03 -7.95 0.24
N GLU A 39 -3.38 -8.98 0.99
CA GLU A 39 -2.79 -10.29 0.79
C GLU A 39 -3.88 -11.29 0.48
N TYR A 40 -3.74 -11.99 -0.64
CA TYR A 40 -4.67 -13.02 -1.08
C TYR A 40 -3.91 -14.20 -1.64
N GLU A 41 -4.53 -15.36 -1.58
CA GLU A 41 -3.86 -16.57 -2.03
C GLU A 41 -3.79 -16.65 -3.56
N LYS A 42 -4.87 -16.29 -4.24
CA LYS A 42 -4.95 -16.52 -5.69
C LYS A 42 -5.11 -15.26 -6.52
N SER A 43 -5.96 -14.35 -6.09
CA SER A 43 -6.27 -13.21 -6.95
C SER A 43 -6.89 -12.09 -6.13
N ILE A 44 -6.91 -10.92 -6.75
CA ILE A 44 -7.56 -9.73 -6.21
C ILE A 44 -8.14 -8.96 -7.37
N SER A 45 -9.29 -8.34 -7.15
CA SER A 45 -9.89 -7.42 -8.10
C SER A 45 -9.70 -5.99 -7.61
N ILE A 46 -9.33 -5.11 -8.54
CA ILE A 46 -9.18 -3.70 -8.24
C ILE A 46 -10.19 -2.92 -9.06
N SER A 47 -11.10 -2.25 -8.37
CA SER A 47 -12.06 -1.38 -9.03
C SER A 47 -11.67 0.06 -8.82
N GLN A 48 -12.31 0.95 -9.59
CA GLN A 48 -12.09 2.37 -9.41
C GLN A 48 -12.48 2.83 -8.01
N SER A 49 -13.53 2.25 -7.43
CA SER A 49 -13.94 2.64 -6.08
C SER A 49 -12.93 2.19 -5.03
N ILE A 50 -12.32 1.03 -5.22
CA ILE A 50 -11.25 0.56 -4.32
C ILE A 50 -10.06 1.52 -4.39
N TRP A 51 -9.66 1.88 -5.59
CA TRP A 51 -8.53 2.79 -5.74
C TRP A 51 -8.85 4.17 -5.17
N SER A 52 -10.06 4.67 -5.40
CA SER A 52 -10.47 5.96 -4.85
C SER A 52 -10.44 5.97 -3.33
N LYS A 53 -10.84 4.85 -2.71
CA LYS A 53 -10.79 4.75 -1.26
C LYS A 53 -9.35 4.78 -0.76
N ILE A 54 -8.46 4.11 -1.45
CA ILE A 54 -7.03 4.13 -1.09
C ILE A 54 -6.48 5.55 -1.17
N CYS A 55 -6.83 6.28 -2.21
CA CYS A 55 -6.42 7.66 -2.35
C CYS A 55 -6.96 8.55 -1.23
N THR A 56 -8.23 8.36 -0.89
CA THR A 56 -8.86 9.12 0.19
C THR A 56 -8.19 8.82 1.53
N ASP A 57 -7.92 7.56 1.80
CA ASP A 57 -7.27 7.17 3.04
C ASP A 57 -5.86 7.73 3.13
N THR A 58 -5.14 7.72 2.01
CA THR A 58 -3.81 8.33 1.95
C THR A 58 -3.87 9.81 2.29
N PHE A 59 -4.83 10.51 1.70
CA PHE A 59 -4.97 11.94 1.92
C PHE A 59 -5.26 12.25 3.40
N LYS A 60 -6.00 11.39 4.07
CA LYS A 60 -6.29 11.55 5.49
C LYS A 60 -5.04 11.36 6.35
N VAL A 61 -4.14 10.50 5.93
CA VAL A 61 -2.91 10.25 6.66
C VAL A 61 -1.89 11.35 6.41
N SER A 62 -1.71 11.73 5.16
CA SER A 62 -0.73 12.74 4.78
C SER A 62 -1.08 13.34 3.43
N ARG A 63 -0.97 14.66 3.33
CA ARG A 63 -1.21 15.36 2.06
C ARG A 63 0.00 15.33 1.15
N ASP A 64 1.15 14.94 1.69
CA ASP A 64 2.41 15.00 0.95
C ASP A 64 2.90 13.65 0.48
N LYS A 65 2.18 12.59 0.81
CA LYS A 65 2.58 11.24 0.43
C LYS A 65 1.67 10.69 -0.65
N TYR A 66 2.18 9.70 -1.36
CA TYR A 66 1.48 9.09 -2.49
C TYR A 66 0.84 7.78 -2.09
N PRO A 67 -0.33 7.47 -2.64
CA PRO A 67 -0.97 6.17 -2.38
C PRO A 67 -0.27 5.05 -3.16
N VAL A 68 -0.10 3.93 -2.50
CA VAL A 68 0.39 2.70 -3.12
C VAL A 68 -0.44 1.55 -2.59
N LEU A 69 -0.86 0.67 -3.48
CA LEU A 69 -1.47 -0.59 -3.09
C LEU A 69 -0.43 -1.68 -3.27
N LYS A 70 -0.02 -2.29 -2.16
CA LYS A 70 0.89 -3.44 -2.24
C LYS A 70 0.06 -4.71 -2.18
N ILE A 71 0.13 -5.47 -3.26
CA ILE A 71 -0.59 -6.73 -3.39
C ILE A 71 0.37 -7.87 -3.17
N ILE A 72 0.01 -8.77 -2.27
CA ILE A 72 0.78 -9.98 -2.02
C ILE A 72 -0.10 -11.15 -2.44
N LEU A 73 0.35 -11.90 -3.43
CA LEU A 73 -0.37 -13.06 -3.95
C LEU A 73 0.45 -14.31 -3.71
N GLY A 74 -0.25 -15.42 -3.46
CA GLY A 74 0.38 -16.69 -3.24
C GLY A 74 0.41 -17.06 -1.78
N LYS A 75 1.04 -18.18 -1.48
CA LYS A 75 1.17 -18.62 -0.11
C LYS A 75 2.56 -19.19 0.17
N ASP A 76 2.91 -19.18 1.44
CA ASP A 76 4.18 -19.70 1.95
C ASP A 76 5.36 -18.99 1.27
N ASN A 77 6.25 -19.74 0.63
CA ASN A 77 7.45 -19.18 0.03
C ASN A 77 7.25 -18.74 -1.42
N SER A 78 6.04 -18.89 -1.94
CA SER A 78 5.75 -18.58 -3.34
C SER A 78 5.02 -17.25 -3.50
N LYS A 79 5.25 -16.31 -2.62
CA LYS A 79 4.55 -15.03 -2.67
C LYS A 79 5.09 -14.12 -3.75
N THR A 80 4.17 -13.49 -4.47
CA THR A 80 4.48 -12.45 -5.44
C THR A 80 4.03 -11.13 -4.86
N ARG A 81 4.91 -10.16 -4.88
CA ARG A 81 4.63 -8.82 -4.36
C ARG A 81 4.56 -7.83 -5.50
N LEU A 82 3.45 -7.11 -5.57
CA LEU A 82 3.19 -6.17 -6.66
C LEU A 82 2.86 -4.80 -6.07
N ALA A 83 3.24 -3.77 -6.80
CA ALA A 83 2.89 -2.40 -6.43
C ALA A 83 1.93 -1.84 -7.46
N VAL A 84 0.82 -1.25 -6.99
CA VAL A 84 -0.12 -0.52 -7.85
C VAL A 84 -0.02 0.94 -7.47
N ILE A 85 0.35 1.77 -8.44
CA ILE A 85 0.43 3.21 -8.29
C ILE A 85 -0.21 3.88 -9.49
N GLU A 86 -0.54 5.16 -9.36
CA GLU A 86 -1.05 5.91 -10.49
C GLU A 86 -0.02 5.97 -11.59
N TRP A 87 -0.49 5.84 -12.82
CA TRP A 87 0.41 5.84 -13.97
C TRP A 87 1.25 7.11 -14.06
N THR A 88 0.63 8.26 -13.76
CA THR A 88 1.35 9.53 -13.80
C THR A 88 2.54 9.55 -12.84
N LEU A 89 2.36 8.99 -11.66
CA LEU A 89 3.45 8.89 -10.70
C LEU A 89 4.55 7.97 -11.22
N PHE A 90 4.16 6.86 -11.80
CA PHE A 90 5.12 5.92 -12.40
C PHE A 90 5.94 6.60 -13.49
N GLU A 91 5.28 7.39 -14.35
CA GLU A 91 5.98 8.14 -15.38
C GLU A 91 7.01 9.10 -14.80
N GLN A 92 6.66 9.79 -13.74
CA GLN A 92 7.59 10.71 -13.08
C GLN A 92 8.79 9.97 -12.51
N MET A 93 8.56 8.81 -11.95
CA MET A 93 9.64 7.99 -11.40
C MET A 93 10.58 7.50 -12.51
N VAL A 94 10.03 7.11 -13.64
CA VAL A 94 10.82 6.66 -14.78
C VAL A 94 11.68 7.80 -15.32
N GLU A 95 11.11 8.98 -15.46
CA GLU A 95 11.86 10.14 -15.93
C GLU A 95 13.04 10.43 -15.01
N LYS A 96 12.83 10.37 -13.72
CA LYS A 96 13.88 10.61 -12.75
C LYS A 96 14.95 9.53 -12.82
N TRP A 97 14.54 8.30 -13.01
CA TRP A 97 15.45 7.17 -13.09
C TRP A 97 16.37 7.27 -14.30
N GLU A 98 15.85 7.84 -15.38
CA GLU A 98 16.62 7.94 -16.63
C GLU A 98 17.53 9.16 -16.68
N GLU A 99 17.47 10.02 -15.68
CA GLU A 99 18.42 11.11 -15.54
C GLU A 99 19.82 10.58 -15.18
#